data_1f3e9eb481c8996253a485f45e806dfe
#
_entry.id   1f3e9eb481c8996253a485f45e806dfe
#
_cell.length_a   1.000
_cell.length_b   1.000
_cell.length_c   1.000
_cell.angle_alpha   90.00
_cell.angle_beta   90.00
_cell.angle_gamma   90.00
#
_symmetry.space_group_name_H-M   'P 1'
#
loop_
_entity.id
_entity.type
_entity.pdbx_description
1 polymer ?
#
loop_
_entity_poly.entity_id
_entity_poly.type
_entity_poly.pdbx_seq_one_letter_code
_entity_poly.pdbx_strand_id
1 'polypeptide(L)'
;MRIKGIDLGFIDRLRAASSGASSGVVSQKDFRNILEAKVKAEPSPFSAKETVHEYVVKPGDTLWKIGMKIFGEDPYRIAKENNITNPDLIYPGQRLIVRKSTSAGPQVVTASWYGKEYQNRPTASAERFNMYKNTLAHKTLPLGKMVRLVNPENGKAAVGKINDRGPFVKGRDVDLSYGLADELGLVEKGVGKLIMEIL
;
A
#
# COMPACT_ATOMS: atom_id res chain seq x y z
N MET A 1 -10.10 25.33 0.39
CA MET A 1 -9.22 24.68 -0.60
C MET A 1 -9.70 23.24 -0.76
N ARG A 2 -10.35 22.89 -1.88
CA ARG A 2 -10.88 21.54 -2.09
C ARG A 2 -9.74 20.63 -2.58
N ILE A 3 -9.35 19.67 -1.77
CA ILE A 3 -8.46 18.58 -2.20
C ILE A 3 -9.33 17.59 -2.97
N LYS A 4 -9.11 17.49 -4.29
CA LYS A 4 -9.79 16.53 -5.14
C LYS A 4 -9.35 15.10 -4.74
N GLY A 5 -10.31 14.24 -4.39
CA GLY A 5 -10.12 12.79 -4.37
C GLY A 5 -10.47 12.03 -3.10
N ILE A 6 -10.80 12.68 -1.99
CA ILE A 6 -11.23 11.98 -0.77
C ILE A 6 -12.60 12.50 -0.37
N ASP A 7 -13.57 11.59 -0.30
CA ASP A 7 -14.85 11.89 0.33
C ASP A 7 -14.61 12.07 1.83
N LEU A 8 -14.42 13.34 2.23
CA LEU A 8 -14.35 13.72 3.65
C LEU A 8 -15.55 13.18 4.45
N GLY A 9 -16.70 12.96 3.81
CA GLY A 9 -17.85 12.31 4.41
C GLY A 9 -17.61 10.84 4.80
N PHE A 10 -16.57 10.21 4.28
CA PHE A 10 -16.15 8.87 4.73
C PHE A 10 -15.42 8.93 6.07
N ILE A 11 -14.51 9.89 6.21
CA ILE A 11 -13.75 10.11 7.46
C ILE A 11 -14.69 10.64 8.55
N ASP A 12 -15.62 11.55 8.21
CA ASP A 12 -16.60 12.08 9.14
C ASP A 12 -17.63 11.03 9.58
N ARG A 13 -18.01 10.10 8.72
CA ARG A 13 -18.87 8.95 9.08
C ARG A 13 -18.15 7.94 9.97
N LEU A 14 -16.85 7.74 9.81
CA LEU A 14 -16.04 6.95 10.75
C LEU A 14 -15.90 7.66 12.10
N ARG A 15 -15.81 8.99 12.09
CA ARG A 15 -15.71 9.83 13.29
C ARG A 15 -17.04 9.94 14.04
N ALA A 16 -18.15 10.05 13.31
CA ALA A 16 -19.49 10.08 13.89
C ALA A 16 -19.89 8.73 14.52
N ALA A 17 -19.40 7.61 13.97
CA ALA A 17 -19.59 6.29 14.56
C ALA A 17 -18.77 6.10 15.86
N SER A 18 -17.72 6.92 16.09
CA SER A 18 -16.92 6.90 17.32
C SER A 18 -17.38 7.89 18.39
N SER A 19 -18.24 8.88 18.05
CA SER A 19 -18.67 9.94 18.98
C SER A 19 -20.02 9.69 19.64
N GLY A 20 -20.67 8.58 19.38
CA GLY A 20 -22.04 8.26 19.81
C GLY A 20 -22.21 7.13 20.82
N ALA A 21 -21.17 6.74 21.57
CA ALA A 21 -21.33 5.84 22.74
C ALA A 21 -20.12 5.93 23.66
N SER A 22 -20.39 6.01 24.96
CA SER A 22 -19.45 5.86 26.05
C SER A 22 -18.32 4.87 25.75
N SER A 23 -17.04 5.29 25.93
CA SER A 23 -15.83 4.48 26.09
C SER A 23 -15.89 3.02 25.55
N GLY A 24 -16.19 2.84 24.31
CA GLY A 24 -16.18 1.54 23.66
C GLY A 24 -15.13 1.54 22.55
N VAL A 25 -14.02 0.85 22.78
CA VAL A 25 -13.09 0.42 21.73
C VAL A 25 -13.93 -0.30 20.67
N VAL A 26 -14.00 0.24 19.45
CA VAL A 26 -14.63 -0.46 18.31
C VAL A 26 -13.96 -1.82 18.20
N SER A 27 -14.70 -2.89 18.49
CA SER A 27 -14.10 -4.22 18.57
C SER A 27 -13.59 -4.63 17.18
N GLN A 28 -12.56 -5.50 17.14
CA GLN A 28 -12.08 -6.08 15.87
C GLN A 28 -13.22 -6.72 15.05
N LYS A 29 -14.29 -7.13 15.72
CA LYS A 29 -15.49 -7.73 15.12
C LYS A 29 -16.34 -6.67 14.41
N ASP A 30 -16.50 -5.49 15.01
CA ASP A 30 -17.25 -4.38 14.40
C ASP A 30 -16.52 -3.78 13.20
N PHE A 31 -15.18 -3.69 13.29
CA PHE A 31 -14.34 -3.27 12.17
C PHE A 31 -14.38 -4.28 11.00
N ARG A 32 -14.35 -5.57 11.30
CA ARG A 32 -14.49 -6.63 10.30
C ARG A 32 -15.89 -6.58 9.65
N ASN A 33 -16.94 -6.40 10.41
CA ASN A 33 -18.30 -6.29 9.91
C ASN A 33 -18.50 -5.06 9.02
N ILE A 34 -17.89 -3.91 9.36
CA ILE A 34 -17.89 -2.70 8.53
C ILE A 34 -17.13 -2.93 7.21
N LEU A 35 -16.00 -3.64 7.25
CA LEU A 35 -15.25 -4.01 6.06
C LEU A 35 -16.00 -5.04 5.20
N GLU A 36 -16.56 -6.09 5.80
CA GLU A 36 -17.29 -7.14 5.08
C GLU A 36 -18.63 -6.64 4.52
N ALA A 37 -19.32 -5.75 5.22
CA ALA A 37 -20.54 -5.11 4.72
C ALA A 37 -20.26 -4.20 3.51
N LYS A 38 -19.07 -3.55 3.45
CA LYS A 38 -18.65 -2.74 2.30
C LYS A 38 -18.10 -3.57 1.14
N VAL A 39 -17.57 -4.75 1.39
CA VAL A 39 -17.12 -5.67 0.33
C VAL A 39 -18.31 -6.34 -0.36
N LYS A 40 -19.45 -6.46 0.31
CA LYS A 40 -20.68 -7.07 -0.24
C LYS A 40 -21.72 -6.09 -0.80
N ALA A 41 -21.58 -4.79 -0.54
CA ALA A 41 -22.54 -3.78 -0.98
C ALA A 41 -21.99 -3.02 -2.17
N GLU A 42 -22.57 -3.24 -3.35
CA GLU A 42 -22.56 -2.47 -4.60
C GLU A 42 -21.17 -2.08 -5.16
N PRO A 43 -20.95 -2.08 -6.49
CA PRO A 43 -19.72 -1.58 -7.06
C PRO A 43 -19.57 -0.12 -6.64
N SER A 44 -18.60 0.11 -5.75
CA SER A 44 -18.19 1.45 -5.33
C SER A 44 -18.07 2.35 -6.55
N PRO A 45 -18.56 3.61 -6.55
CA PRO A 45 -18.34 4.59 -7.61
C PRO A 45 -16.85 4.89 -7.84
N PHE A 46 -15.97 4.37 -7.01
CA PHE A 46 -14.52 4.27 -7.19
C PHE A 46 -14.12 2.93 -7.83
N SER A 47 -14.82 2.48 -8.86
CA SER A 47 -14.31 1.45 -9.75
C SER A 47 -13.04 2.03 -10.39
N ALA A 48 -11.88 1.61 -9.90
CA ALA A 48 -10.61 1.93 -10.52
C ALA A 48 -10.72 1.54 -11.99
N LYS A 49 -10.63 2.50 -12.90
CA LYS A 49 -10.59 2.20 -14.34
C LYS A 49 -9.30 1.41 -14.57
N GLU A 50 -9.43 0.12 -14.73
CA GLU A 50 -8.34 -0.72 -15.16
C GLU A 50 -8.15 -0.55 -16.65
N THR A 51 -6.94 -0.24 -17.07
CA THR A 51 -6.54 -0.34 -18.47
C THR A 51 -5.83 -1.66 -18.68
N VAL A 52 -6.30 -2.42 -19.67
CA VAL A 52 -5.72 -3.72 -20.02
C VAL A 52 -4.70 -3.48 -21.15
N HIS A 53 -3.47 -3.91 -20.92
CA HIS A 53 -2.39 -3.85 -21.90
C HIS A 53 -1.94 -5.26 -22.26
N GLU A 54 -1.74 -5.52 -23.53
CA GLU A 54 -1.05 -6.70 -23.99
C GLU A 54 0.44 -6.37 -24.18
N TYR A 55 1.32 -7.18 -23.62
CA TYR A 55 2.76 -7.02 -23.77
C TYR A 55 3.41 -8.30 -24.29
N VAL A 56 4.22 -8.18 -25.33
CA VAL A 56 5.01 -9.28 -25.86
C VAL A 56 6.40 -9.23 -25.25
N VAL A 57 6.79 -10.29 -24.54
CA VAL A 57 8.09 -10.41 -23.88
C VAL A 57 9.20 -10.35 -24.93
N LYS A 58 10.19 -9.49 -24.68
CA LYS A 58 11.37 -9.29 -25.52
C LYS A 58 12.57 -10.03 -24.95
N PRO A 59 13.59 -10.36 -25.78
CA PRO A 59 14.85 -10.90 -25.28
C PRO A 59 15.45 -10.00 -24.18
N GLY A 60 15.83 -10.60 -23.05
CA GLY A 60 16.39 -9.90 -21.89
C GLY A 60 15.35 -9.25 -20.97
N ASP A 61 14.08 -9.46 -21.20
CA ASP A 61 13.04 -9.07 -20.25
C ASP A 61 12.97 -10.06 -19.08
N THR A 62 12.59 -9.52 -17.93
CA THR A 62 12.16 -10.26 -16.75
C THR A 62 10.79 -9.76 -16.34
N LEU A 63 10.01 -10.60 -15.70
CA LEU A 63 8.68 -10.20 -15.23
C LEU A 63 8.77 -9.01 -14.27
N TRP A 64 9.84 -8.97 -13.48
CA TRP A 64 10.13 -7.83 -12.60
C TRP A 64 10.33 -6.53 -13.40
N LYS A 65 11.14 -6.57 -14.48
CA LYS A 65 11.39 -5.40 -15.34
C LYS A 65 10.10 -4.94 -16.03
N ILE A 66 9.31 -5.88 -16.54
CA ILE A 66 8.02 -5.58 -17.19
C ILE A 66 7.08 -4.93 -16.18
N GLY A 67 6.87 -5.56 -15.02
CA GLY A 67 5.99 -5.05 -13.97
C GLY A 67 6.46 -3.68 -13.48
N MET A 68 7.63 -3.63 -12.87
CA MET A 68 8.08 -2.45 -12.13
C MET A 68 8.52 -1.29 -13.01
N LYS A 69 9.25 -1.55 -14.12
CA LYS A 69 9.84 -0.46 -14.93
C LYS A 69 8.96 -0.01 -16.09
N ILE A 70 8.19 -0.93 -16.70
CA ILE A 70 7.40 -0.60 -17.89
C ILE A 70 6.00 -0.15 -17.48
N PHE A 71 5.32 -0.93 -16.60
CA PHE A 71 3.93 -0.69 -16.24
C PHE A 71 3.73 -0.06 -14.86
N GLY A 72 4.68 -0.18 -13.94
CA GLY A 72 4.53 0.25 -12.55
C GLY A 72 3.59 -0.65 -11.74
N GLU A 73 3.48 -1.92 -12.14
CA GLU A 73 2.61 -2.92 -11.54
C GLU A 73 3.41 -4.03 -10.84
N ASP A 74 2.76 -4.70 -9.89
CA ASP A 74 3.37 -5.81 -9.16
C ASP A 74 3.64 -7.01 -10.10
N PRO A 75 4.91 -7.46 -10.22
CA PRO A 75 5.26 -8.63 -11.05
C PRO A 75 4.54 -9.91 -10.63
N TYR A 76 4.28 -10.12 -9.35
CA TYR A 76 3.57 -11.30 -8.86
C TYR A 76 2.07 -11.26 -9.22
N ARG A 77 1.48 -10.05 -9.24
CA ARG A 77 0.12 -9.86 -9.76
C ARG A 77 0.07 -10.21 -11.24
N ILE A 78 1.01 -9.72 -12.04
CA ILE A 78 1.11 -10.05 -13.48
C ILE A 78 1.29 -11.56 -13.66
N ALA A 79 2.17 -12.21 -12.88
CA ALA A 79 2.35 -13.66 -12.91
C ALA A 79 1.02 -14.39 -12.66
N LYS A 80 0.31 -14.02 -11.61
CA LYS A 80 -0.97 -14.64 -11.22
C LYS A 80 -2.04 -14.47 -12.31
N GLU A 81 -2.17 -13.27 -12.88
CA GLU A 81 -3.15 -12.95 -13.93
C GLU A 81 -2.87 -13.71 -15.25
N ASN A 82 -1.61 -14.09 -15.49
CA ASN A 82 -1.17 -14.84 -16.67
C ASN A 82 -0.91 -16.32 -16.40
N ASN A 83 -1.31 -16.85 -15.25
CA ASN A 83 -1.11 -18.26 -14.84
C ASN A 83 0.37 -18.68 -14.87
N ILE A 84 1.30 -17.77 -14.58
CA ILE A 84 2.73 -18.03 -14.51
C ILE A 84 3.05 -18.55 -13.11
N THR A 85 3.42 -19.82 -13.01
CA THR A 85 3.74 -20.47 -11.72
C THR A 85 5.12 -20.11 -11.21
N ASN A 86 6.07 -19.86 -12.12
CA ASN A 86 7.42 -19.40 -11.79
C ASN A 86 7.66 -18.01 -12.38
N PRO A 87 7.64 -16.93 -11.57
CA PRO A 87 7.83 -15.55 -12.04
C PRO A 87 9.19 -15.26 -12.67
N ASP A 88 10.20 -16.10 -12.38
CA ASP A 88 11.55 -15.96 -12.94
C ASP A 88 11.68 -16.60 -14.33
N LEU A 89 10.63 -17.30 -14.79
CA LEU A 89 10.65 -18.04 -16.05
C LEU A 89 9.59 -17.51 -17.03
N ILE A 90 10.01 -16.56 -17.86
CA ILE A 90 9.24 -16.07 -19.01
C ILE A 90 10.08 -16.15 -20.28
N TYR A 91 9.44 -16.27 -21.43
CA TYR A 91 10.11 -16.51 -22.70
C TYR A 91 9.88 -15.38 -23.70
N PRO A 92 10.88 -15.00 -24.52
CA PRO A 92 10.68 -14.09 -25.62
C PRO A 92 9.55 -14.55 -26.55
N GLY A 93 8.68 -13.63 -26.94
CA GLY A 93 7.46 -13.93 -27.72
C GLY A 93 6.24 -14.30 -26.88
N GLN A 94 6.38 -14.58 -25.59
CA GLN A 94 5.26 -14.82 -24.69
C GLN A 94 4.39 -13.55 -24.57
N ARG A 95 3.07 -13.73 -24.68
CA ARG A 95 2.11 -12.63 -24.50
C ARG A 95 1.67 -12.57 -23.06
N LEU A 96 1.72 -11.38 -22.48
CA LEU A 96 1.29 -11.09 -21.12
C LEU A 96 0.15 -10.09 -21.15
N ILE A 97 -0.89 -10.36 -20.38
CA ILE A 97 -1.94 -9.38 -20.06
C ILE A 97 -1.50 -8.63 -18.81
N VAL A 98 -1.36 -7.33 -18.93
CA VAL A 98 -1.03 -6.45 -17.81
C VAL A 98 -2.19 -5.52 -17.55
N ARG A 99 -2.86 -5.69 -16.42
CA ARG A 99 -3.92 -4.79 -15.96
C ARG A 99 -3.28 -3.66 -15.16
N LYS A 100 -3.33 -2.46 -15.73
CA LYS A 100 -2.88 -1.25 -15.03
C LYS A 100 -4.05 -0.62 -14.31
N SER A 101 -3.95 -0.54 -13.00
CA SER A 101 -4.90 0.25 -12.20
C SER A 101 -4.56 1.74 -12.34
N THR A 102 -5.48 2.54 -12.88
CA THR A 102 -5.27 3.99 -13.03
C THR A 102 -5.43 4.75 -11.70
N SER A 103 -5.99 4.09 -10.71
CA SER A 103 -5.95 4.50 -9.29
C SER A 103 -6.20 3.26 -8.44
N ALA A 104 -5.16 2.75 -7.79
CA ALA A 104 -5.39 1.86 -6.66
C ALA A 104 -6.09 2.70 -5.59
N GLY A 105 -7.38 2.46 -5.40
CA GLY A 105 -8.12 3.08 -4.29
C GLY A 105 -7.44 2.76 -2.95
N PRO A 106 -7.88 3.39 -1.85
CA PRO A 106 -7.32 3.14 -0.53
C PRO A 106 -7.31 1.65 -0.19
N GLN A 107 -6.15 1.12 0.19
CA GLN A 107 -5.95 -0.29 0.55
C GLN A 107 -5.68 -0.42 2.04
N VAL A 108 -6.18 -1.48 2.66
CA VAL A 108 -5.82 -1.81 4.05
C VAL A 108 -4.52 -2.61 4.03
N VAL A 109 -3.49 -2.06 4.67
CA VAL A 109 -2.15 -2.66 4.77
C VAL A 109 -1.81 -2.99 6.22
N THR A 110 -1.04 -4.05 6.44
CA THR A 110 -0.42 -4.34 7.73
C THR A 110 0.93 -3.62 7.78
N ALA A 111 1.05 -2.66 8.67
CA ALA A 111 2.25 -1.86 8.86
C ALA A 111 3.00 -2.29 10.12
N SER A 112 4.33 -2.26 10.04
CA SER A 112 5.24 -2.25 11.18
C SER A 112 6.24 -1.10 11.00
N TRP A 113 7.21 -0.97 11.88
CA TRP A 113 8.22 0.08 11.74
C TRP A 113 9.61 -0.44 12.11
N TYR A 114 10.63 0.27 11.63
CA TYR A 114 12.04 0.04 11.90
C TYR A 114 12.72 1.38 12.26
N GLY A 115 13.79 1.33 13.03
CA GLY A 115 14.34 2.53 13.66
C GLY A 115 15.85 2.53 13.72
N LYS A 116 16.37 2.76 14.93
CA LYS A 116 17.77 3.11 15.21
C LYS A 116 18.80 2.13 14.64
N GLU A 117 18.48 0.85 14.58
CA GLU A 117 19.36 -0.21 14.07
C GLU A 117 19.68 -0.09 12.58
N TYR A 118 18.86 0.65 11.82
CA TYR A 118 19.05 0.91 10.39
C TYR A 118 19.53 2.33 10.09
N GLN A 119 19.66 3.19 11.11
CA GLN A 119 20.05 4.58 10.94
C GLN A 119 21.33 4.71 10.09
N ASN A 120 21.31 5.60 9.10
CA ASN A 120 22.39 5.86 8.14
C ASN A 120 22.77 4.71 7.19
N ARG A 121 22.07 3.56 7.22
CA ARG A 121 22.26 2.52 6.21
C ARG A 121 21.67 2.93 4.87
N PRO A 122 22.27 2.48 3.75
CA PRO A 122 21.67 2.74 2.42
C PRO A 122 20.35 1.99 2.29
N THR A 123 19.36 2.67 1.73
CA THR A 123 18.05 2.09 1.36
C THR A 123 18.11 1.58 -0.09
N ALA A 124 17.06 0.90 -0.54
CA ALA A 124 16.94 0.42 -1.92
C ALA A 124 16.93 1.56 -2.97
N SER A 125 16.59 2.79 -2.57
CA SER A 125 16.69 3.98 -3.43
C SER A 125 18.09 4.62 -3.44
N ALA A 126 19.06 4.01 -2.76
CA ALA A 126 20.41 4.54 -2.51
C ALA A 126 20.46 5.77 -1.58
N GLU A 127 19.33 6.21 -1.05
CA GLU A 127 19.29 7.23 0.00
C GLU A 127 19.79 6.64 1.34
N ARG A 128 20.36 7.46 2.20
CA ARG A 128 20.67 7.04 3.57
C ARG A 128 19.39 7.07 4.41
N PHE A 129 19.09 5.98 5.07
CA PHE A 129 17.95 5.90 5.97
C PHE A 129 18.08 6.91 7.12
N ASN A 130 17.03 7.67 7.33
CA ASN A 130 16.88 8.55 8.50
C ASN A 130 15.55 8.20 9.18
N MET A 131 15.64 7.63 10.36
CA MET A 131 14.48 7.16 11.12
C MET A 131 13.45 8.24 11.45
N TYR A 132 13.84 9.52 11.42
CA TYR A 132 12.95 10.65 11.73
C TYR A 132 12.24 11.24 10.50
N LYS A 133 12.59 10.81 9.29
CA LYS A 133 11.90 11.24 8.06
C LYS A 133 10.71 10.34 7.76
N ASN A 134 9.68 10.91 7.13
CA ASN A 134 8.49 10.15 6.71
C ASN A 134 8.79 9.31 5.48
N THR A 135 9.38 8.15 5.70
CA THR A 135 9.71 7.16 4.66
C THR A 135 9.18 5.78 5.03
N LEU A 136 9.05 4.92 4.03
CA LEU A 136 8.63 3.55 4.24
C LEU A 136 9.22 2.60 3.21
N ALA A 137 9.30 1.32 3.60
CA ALA A 137 9.59 0.21 2.71
C ALA A 137 8.30 -0.41 2.18
N HIS A 138 8.29 -0.76 0.88
CA HIS A 138 7.23 -1.52 0.24
C HIS A 138 7.83 -2.55 -0.71
N LYS A 139 7.19 -3.75 -0.81
CA LYS A 139 7.73 -4.87 -1.58
C LYS A 139 7.89 -4.55 -3.06
N THR A 140 6.89 -3.94 -3.67
CA THR A 140 6.76 -3.83 -5.13
C THR A 140 6.47 -2.44 -5.66
N LEU A 141 5.80 -1.56 -4.90
CA LEU A 141 5.49 -0.21 -5.37
C LEU A 141 6.78 0.56 -5.76
N PRO A 142 6.73 1.40 -6.80
CA PRO A 142 7.91 2.14 -7.28
C PRO A 142 8.57 2.98 -6.19
N LEU A 143 9.91 2.94 -6.14
CA LEU A 143 10.69 3.85 -5.28
C LEU A 143 10.45 5.30 -5.70
N GLY A 144 10.38 6.19 -4.71
CA GLY A 144 10.08 7.61 -4.91
C GLY A 144 8.59 7.95 -4.89
N LYS A 145 7.69 6.96 -4.98
CA LYS A 145 6.24 7.22 -4.85
C LYS A 145 5.89 7.72 -3.46
N MET A 146 4.95 8.67 -3.44
CA MET A 146 4.35 9.18 -2.21
C MET A 146 3.07 8.40 -1.93
N VAL A 147 2.85 8.07 -0.68
CA VAL A 147 1.62 7.43 -0.22
C VAL A 147 1.06 8.19 0.97
N ARG A 148 -0.24 8.29 1.03
CA ARG A 148 -0.95 8.75 2.22
C ARG A 148 -1.33 7.54 3.06
N LEU A 149 -1.07 7.61 4.34
CA LEU A 149 -1.42 6.60 5.32
C LEU A 149 -2.39 7.18 6.33
N VAL A 150 -3.39 6.42 6.71
CA VAL A 150 -4.36 6.79 7.76
C VAL A 150 -4.44 5.64 8.76
N ASN A 151 -4.30 5.95 10.02
CA ASN A 151 -4.56 5.00 11.10
C ASN A 151 -6.06 5.04 11.44
N PRO A 152 -6.84 4.00 11.14
CA PRO A 152 -8.28 4.01 11.37
C PRO A 152 -8.66 3.95 12.86
N GLU A 153 -7.73 3.57 13.74
CA GLU A 153 -8.00 3.45 15.18
C GLU A 153 -8.01 4.82 15.87
N ASN A 154 -7.20 5.77 15.39
CA ASN A 154 -7.06 7.09 16.01
C ASN A 154 -7.31 8.28 15.07
N GLY A 155 -7.57 8.00 13.77
CA GLY A 155 -7.82 9.01 12.74
C GLY A 155 -6.59 9.81 12.29
N LYS A 156 -5.40 9.55 12.83
CA LYS A 156 -4.16 10.22 12.42
C LYS A 156 -3.79 9.84 10.97
N ALA A 157 -3.30 10.82 10.22
CA ALA A 157 -2.90 10.64 8.84
C ALA A 157 -1.57 11.31 8.56
N ALA A 158 -0.73 10.65 7.75
CA ALA A 158 0.57 11.16 7.34
C ALA A 158 0.88 10.78 5.90
N VAL A 159 1.82 11.48 5.29
CA VAL A 159 2.33 11.17 3.94
C VAL A 159 3.77 10.69 4.06
N GLY A 160 4.07 9.54 3.44
CA GLY A 160 5.39 8.95 3.41
C GLY A 160 5.89 8.69 2.00
N LYS A 161 7.22 8.72 1.83
CA LYS A 161 7.89 8.37 0.58
C LYS A 161 8.37 6.92 0.62
N ILE A 162 8.05 6.14 -0.41
CA ILE A 162 8.62 4.80 -0.58
C ILE A 162 10.06 4.96 -1.05
N ASN A 163 11.02 4.60 -0.20
CA ASN A 163 12.44 4.67 -0.52
C ASN A 163 13.20 3.36 -0.28
N ASP A 164 12.50 2.34 0.24
CA ASP A 164 13.14 1.07 0.55
C ASP A 164 12.31 -0.13 0.09
N ARG A 165 12.92 -1.33 0.16
CA ARG A 165 12.32 -2.62 -0.17
C ARG A 165 12.10 -3.46 1.09
N GLY A 166 10.97 -4.12 1.15
CA GLY A 166 10.48 -4.91 2.27
C GLY A 166 9.01 -4.58 2.55
N PRO A 167 8.47 -5.06 3.66
CA PRO A 167 9.03 -6.06 4.57
C PRO A 167 9.14 -7.45 3.92
N PHE A 168 10.18 -8.19 4.31
CA PHE A 168 10.36 -9.60 3.89
C PHE A 168 9.74 -10.57 4.91
N VAL A 169 9.05 -10.05 5.91
CA VAL A 169 8.33 -10.83 6.92
C VAL A 169 6.92 -11.13 6.42
N LYS A 170 6.52 -12.40 6.52
CA LYS A 170 5.16 -12.83 6.11
C LYS A 170 4.09 -12.10 6.94
N GLY A 171 3.04 -11.63 6.28
CA GLY A 171 1.91 -10.95 6.94
C GLY A 171 2.09 -9.45 7.16
N ARG A 172 3.25 -8.88 6.76
CA ARG A 172 3.46 -7.42 6.72
C ARG A 172 3.48 -6.93 5.27
N ASP A 173 2.94 -5.74 5.07
CA ASP A 173 2.81 -5.13 3.74
C ASP A 173 3.75 -3.93 3.58
N VAL A 174 3.93 -3.15 4.65
CA VAL A 174 4.80 -1.97 4.69
C VAL A 174 5.56 -1.91 6.01
N ASP A 175 6.80 -1.41 5.96
CA ASP A 175 7.56 -1.05 7.15
C ASP A 175 7.83 0.45 7.15
N LEU A 176 7.36 1.13 8.18
CA LEU A 176 7.47 2.58 8.36
C LEU A 176 8.80 2.94 9.02
N SER A 177 9.31 4.14 8.72
CA SER A 177 10.30 4.76 9.59
C SER A 177 9.69 5.08 10.97
N TYR A 178 10.51 5.24 11.98
CA TYR A 178 10.06 5.62 13.32
C TYR A 178 9.22 6.91 13.30
N GLY A 179 9.70 7.98 12.61
CA GLY A 179 8.99 9.26 12.55
C GLY A 179 7.60 9.14 11.93
N LEU A 180 7.46 8.34 10.86
CA LEU A 180 6.16 8.10 10.23
C LEU A 180 5.24 7.26 11.13
N ALA A 181 5.79 6.27 11.83
CA ALA A 181 5.04 5.45 12.79
C ALA A 181 4.58 6.27 14.01
N ASP A 182 5.40 7.19 14.49
CA ASP A 182 5.09 8.10 15.60
C ASP A 182 3.95 9.07 15.23
N GLU A 183 4.06 9.70 14.06
CA GLU A 183 3.00 10.59 13.54
C GLU A 183 1.66 9.88 13.41
N LEU A 184 1.67 8.59 13.03
CA LEU A 184 0.47 7.76 12.91
C LEU A 184 0.03 7.13 14.25
N GLY A 185 0.81 7.29 15.34
CA GLY A 185 0.53 6.70 16.65
C GLY A 185 0.63 5.17 16.66
N LEU A 186 1.58 4.61 15.90
CA LEU A 186 1.77 3.17 15.76
C LEU A 186 2.96 2.64 16.59
N VAL A 187 3.82 3.53 17.13
CA VAL A 187 5.09 3.13 17.78
C VAL A 187 4.87 2.16 18.91
N GLU A 188 3.98 2.47 19.87
CA GLU A 188 3.74 1.63 21.05
C GLU A 188 3.17 0.25 20.70
N LYS A 189 2.32 0.20 19.68
CA LYS A 189 1.68 -1.04 19.21
C LYS A 189 2.63 -1.92 18.40
N GLY A 190 3.62 -1.32 17.76
CA GLY A 190 4.62 -1.97 16.92
C GLY A 190 4.09 -2.44 15.56
N VAL A 191 2.91 -3.03 15.51
CA VAL A 191 2.25 -3.52 14.28
C VAL A 191 0.77 -3.15 14.30
N GLY A 192 0.25 -2.66 13.18
CA GLY A 192 -1.16 -2.28 13.07
C GLY A 192 -1.68 -2.27 11.63
N LYS A 193 -2.99 -2.06 11.50
CA LYS A 193 -3.64 -1.86 10.19
C LYS A 193 -3.71 -0.38 9.88
N LEU A 194 -3.31 -0.03 8.67
CA LEU A 194 -3.42 1.32 8.12
C LEU A 194 -4.19 1.29 6.81
N ILE A 195 -4.80 2.40 6.46
CA ILE A 195 -5.34 2.63 5.12
C ILE A 195 -4.28 3.37 4.32
N MET A 196 -3.84 2.80 3.21
CA MET A 196 -2.82 3.37 2.33
C MET A 196 -3.43 3.76 1.00
N GLU A 197 -3.12 4.96 0.54
CA GLU A 197 -3.50 5.51 -0.76
C GLU A 197 -2.25 5.98 -1.51
N ILE A 198 -2.11 5.62 -2.77
CA ILE A 198 -1.01 6.09 -3.64
C ILE A 198 -1.36 7.47 -4.18
N LEU A 199 -0.41 8.44 -4.05
CA LEU A 199 -0.57 9.82 -4.51
C LEU A 199 0.00 10.03 -5.92
#